data_3b742348ce0d79d5fe4e6c369876dc98
#
_entry.id   3b742348ce0d79d5fe4e6c369876dc98
#
_cell.length_a   1.000
_cell.length_b   1.000
_cell.length_c   1.000
_cell.angle_alpha   90.00
_cell.angle_beta   90.00
_cell.angle_gamma   90.00
#
_symmetry.space_group_name_H-M   'P 1'
#
loop_
_entity.id
_entity.type
_entity.pdbx_description
1 polymer ?
#
loop_
_entity_poly.entity_id
_entity_poly.type
_entity_poly.pdbx_seq_one_letter_code
_entity_poly.pdbx_strand_id
1 'polypeptide(L)'
;MNMPLGDIATYINGFAFKPSDWSDKGLPIIRIQDLTGNSYQANRYNGTYHPKYEVNDGDVLISWSASLGIYVWHGEKSVLNQHIFKVVFDKAEVDKKFFVHQVQHVLGNAASEAHGATMKHLTKPIFDALPFYLPSLEEQREIAAVLEKVSKLIALRKEQLKKLDQLVKSRFIELFGDVICNSKSWPIYIFEDIASSRLGKMLDAKQQTGKCSYPYLANFNVQWFRFNLEKLNQMDFNEDDRIEFELKDGDLLVCEGGEIGRCAVWHNEAQPCYFQKALHRVRCNRQIIHPDYLAWWFKYNCDHDGFAAIAGAKATIAHLPGAKLKQLQVAVPPLELQEQFAVFLKQTDKSKLAIQQSLDKLEMLKKSLMQEYFG
;
A
#
# COMPACT_ATOMS: atom_id res chain seq x y z
N MET A 1 -31.52 4.14 21.80
CA MET A 1 -32.74 4.22 20.96
C MET A 1 -32.29 4.28 19.52
N ASN A 2 -32.89 3.49 18.61
CA ASN A 2 -32.56 3.58 17.19
C ASN A 2 -33.47 4.60 16.52
N MET A 3 -32.86 5.53 15.74
CA MET A 3 -33.55 6.58 15.00
C MET A 3 -33.04 6.61 13.56
N PRO A 4 -33.83 7.09 12.60
CA PRO A 4 -33.34 7.38 11.25
C PRO A 4 -32.26 8.46 11.27
N LEU A 5 -31.25 8.33 10.43
CA LEU A 5 -30.18 9.32 10.31
C LEU A 5 -30.70 10.70 9.94
N GLY A 6 -31.79 10.76 9.17
CA GLY A 6 -32.49 11.99 8.81
C GLY A 6 -33.08 12.77 9.99
N ASP A 7 -33.29 12.10 11.14
CA ASP A 7 -33.81 12.73 12.38
C ASP A 7 -32.68 13.23 13.30
N ILE A 8 -31.43 12.93 13.00
CA ILE A 8 -30.26 13.30 13.80
C ILE A 8 -29.71 14.68 13.40
N ALA A 9 -29.63 14.95 12.10
CA ALA A 9 -29.01 16.17 11.58
C ALA A 9 -29.61 16.58 10.24
N THR A 10 -29.35 17.80 9.82
CA THR A 10 -29.63 18.26 8.45
C THR A 10 -28.44 18.00 7.54
N TYR A 11 -28.69 17.39 6.38
CA TYR A 11 -27.66 17.06 5.38
C TYR A 11 -27.81 17.97 4.16
N ILE A 12 -26.89 18.91 4.00
CA ILE A 12 -26.89 19.90 2.92
C ILE A 12 -26.05 19.35 1.78
N ASN A 13 -26.69 19.06 0.63
CA ASN A 13 -25.96 18.67 -0.56
C ASN A 13 -25.20 19.86 -1.15
N GLY A 14 -23.98 19.62 -1.65
CA GLY A 14 -23.16 20.65 -2.27
C GLY A 14 -23.72 21.18 -3.58
N PHE A 15 -23.07 22.21 -4.11
CA PHE A 15 -23.44 22.86 -5.36
C PHE A 15 -22.88 22.11 -6.58
N ALA A 16 -23.63 22.09 -7.68
CA ALA A 16 -23.23 21.44 -8.92
C ALA A 16 -22.34 22.37 -9.77
N PHE A 17 -21.05 22.46 -9.40
CA PHE A 17 -20.09 23.22 -10.18
C PHE A 17 -19.86 22.59 -11.55
N LYS A 18 -19.82 23.42 -12.60
CA LYS A 18 -19.47 23.04 -13.96
C LYS A 18 -18.00 23.36 -14.24
N PRO A 19 -17.37 22.76 -15.24
CA PRO A 19 -15.98 23.09 -15.60
C PRO A 19 -15.77 24.59 -15.90
N SER A 20 -16.80 25.29 -16.40
CA SER A 20 -16.77 26.74 -16.61
C SER A 20 -16.70 27.57 -15.33
N ASP A 21 -17.03 26.99 -14.19
CA ASP A 21 -16.99 27.66 -12.88
C ASP A 21 -15.59 27.58 -12.22
N TRP A 22 -14.70 26.77 -12.79
CA TRP A 22 -13.39 26.56 -12.23
C TRP A 22 -12.45 27.73 -12.51
N SER A 23 -11.69 28.11 -11.50
CA SER A 23 -10.76 29.24 -11.51
C SER A 23 -9.48 28.86 -10.75
N ASP A 24 -8.41 29.58 -10.99
CA ASP A 24 -7.18 29.49 -10.19
C ASP A 24 -7.24 30.36 -8.92
N LYS A 25 -8.32 31.18 -8.78
CA LYS A 25 -8.52 32.11 -7.66
C LYS A 25 -9.80 31.78 -6.92
N GLY A 26 -9.93 32.32 -5.71
CA GLY A 26 -11.11 32.16 -4.86
C GLY A 26 -11.01 30.98 -3.90
N LEU A 27 -12.16 30.47 -3.45
CA LEU A 27 -12.23 29.38 -2.47
C LEU A 27 -12.03 28.00 -3.13
N PRO A 28 -11.35 27.04 -2.50
CA PRO A 28 -11.28 25.68 -2.99
C PRO A 28 -12.66 25.05 -3.11
N ILE A 29 -12.86 24.25 -4.15
CA ILE A 29 -14.04 23.40 -4.32
C ILE A 29 -13.70 22.03 -3.77
N ILE A 30 -14.39 21.58 -2.71
CA ILE A 30 -14.21 20.25 -2.14
C ILE A 30 -14.95 19.22 -2.97
N ARG A 31 -14.22 18.27 -3.54
CA ARG A 31 -14.75 17.12 -4.28
C ARG A 31 -14.37 15.81 -3.58
N ILE A 32 -15.00 14.71 -3.95
CA ILE A 32 -14.73 13.38 -3.36
C ILE A 32 -13.25 13.02 -3.43
N GLN A 33 -12.56 13.32 -4.51
CA GLN A 33 -11.12 13.07 -4.66
C GLN A 33 -10.27 13.82 -3.64
N ASP A 34 -10.67 15.03 -3.23
CA ASP A 34 -9.97 15.82 -2.23
C ASP A 34 -10.12 15.19 -0.82
N LEU A 35 -11.28 14.58 -0.57
CA LEU A 35 -11.55 13.85 0.68
C LEU A 35 -10.82 12.49 0.75
N THR A 36 -10.58 11.85 -0.40
CA THR A 36 -9.93 10.54 -0.49
C THR A 36 -8.41 10.59 -0.67
N GLY A 37 -7.83 11.80 -0.76
CA GLY A 37 -6.39 11.99 -0.98
C GLY A 37 -5.92 11.72 -2.41
N ASN A 38 -6.86 11.62 -3.37
CA ASN A 38 -6.58 11.38 -4.79
C ASN A 38 -6.74 12.64 -5.63
N SER A 39 -6.53 13.82 -5.06
CA SER A 39 -6.64 15.08 -5.79
C SER A 39 -5.48 15.27 -6.75
N TYR A 40 -5.80 15.48 -8.04
CA TYR A 40 -4.80 15.75 -9.08
C TYR A 40 -4.68 17.25 -9.38
N GLN A 41 -5.70 18.03 -9.03
CA GLN A 41 -5.77 19.45 -9.32
C GLN A 41 -6.71 20.14 -8.34
N ALA A 42 -6.22 21.18 -7.67
CA ALA A 42 -7.05 22.07 -6.86
C ALA A 42 -7.88 22.96 -7.77
N ASN A 43 -9.21 22.78 -7.76
CA ASN A 43 -10.14 23.67 -8.44
C ASN A 43 -10.68 24.69 -7.45
N ARG A 44 -10.71 25.95 -7.84
CA ARG A 44 -11.19 27.06 -7.02
C ARG A 44 -12.41 27.70 -7.67
N TYR A 45 -13.19 28.41 -6.88
CA TYR A 45 -14.37 29.18 -7.30
C TYR A 45 -14.27 30.62 -6.84
N ASN A 46 -14.39 31.54 -7.76
CA ASN A 46 -14.31 32.99 -7.50
C ASN A 46 -15.65 33.72 -7.72
N GLY A 47 -16.75 33.00 -7.82
CA GLY A 47 -18.10 33.58 -8.01
C GLY A 47 -18.83 33.72 -6.67
N THR A 48 -20.11 34.18 -6.78
CA THR A 48 -21.01 34.22 -5.65
C THR A 48 -21.63 32.86 -5.35
N TYR A 49 -21.77 32.50 -4.10
CA TYR A 49 -22.37 31.25 -3.65
C TYR A 49 -23.29 31.50 -2.46
N HIS A 50 -24.21 30.57 -2.23
CA HIS A 50 -25.08 30.65 -1.05
C HIS A 50 -24.27 30.16 0.18
N PRO A 51 -24.30 30.84 1.35
CA PRO A 51 -23.54 30.48 2.55
C PRO A 51 -23.71 29.03 3.03
N LYS A 52 -24.84 28.38 2.71
CA LYS A 52 -25.08 26.98 3.07
C LYS A 52 -24.05 26.00 2.46
N TYR A 53 -23.39 26.37 1.34
CA TYR A 53 -22.36 25.56 0.69
C TYR A 53 -20.96 25.79 1.23
N GLU A 54 -20.80 26.72 2.17
CA GLU A 54 -19.54 27.03 2.80
C GLU A 54 -19.14 25.91 3.75
N VAL A 55 -17.87 25.53 3.69
CA VAL A 55 -17.24 24.52 4.55
C VAL A 55 -16.10 25.18 5.30
N ASN A 56 -16.07 25.01 6.60
CA ASN A 56 -15.04 25.52 7.50
C ASN A 56 -14.29 24.34 8.16
N ASP A 57 -13.12 24.66 8.75
CA ASP A 57 -12.36 23.67 9.52
C ASP A 57 -13.24 23.02 10.59
N GLY A 58 -13.16 21.70 10.66
CA GLY A 58 -13.94 20.90 11.58
C GLY A 58 -15.35 20.54 11.11
N ASP A 59 -15.84 20.98 9.95
CA ASP A 59 -17.13 20.54 9.41
C ASP A 59 -17.11 19.06 9.06
N VAL A 60 -18.25 18.38 9.29
CA VAL A 60 -18.41 16.97 8.93
C VAL A 60 -19.01 16.87 7.53
N LEU A 61 -18.33 16.09 6.69
CA LEU A 61 -18.70 15.86 5.30
C LEU A 61 -18.95 14.38 5.04
N ILE A 62 -19.98 14.05 4.27
CA ILE A 62 -20.31 12.67 3.90
C ILE A 62 -20.39 12.57 2.39
N SER A 63 -19.53 11.75 1.79
CA SER A 63 -19.67 11.40 0.36
C SER A 63 -20.68 10.25 0.21
N TRP A 64 -21.68 10.46 -0.63
CA TRP A 64 -22.77 9.51 -0.87
C TRP A 64 -22.73 8.88 -2.28
N SER A 65 -21.71 9.16 -3.04
CA SER A 65 -21.52 8.71 -4.42
C SER A 65 -20.06 8.28 -4.65
N ALA A 66 -19.84 7.34 -5.55
CA ALA A 66 -18.54 6.81 -5.98
C ALA A 66 -17.73 6.16 -4.86
N SER A 67 -17.33 6.91 -3.85
CA SER A 67 -16.64 6.42 -2.63
C SER A 67 -17.43 6.86 -1.42
N LEU A 68 -18.23 5.95 -0.84
CA LEU A 68 -18.98 6.24 0.38
C LEU A 68 -18.03 6.46 1.55
N GLY A 69 -18.26 7.53 2.31
CA GLY A 69 -17.40 7.82 3.47
C GLY A 69 -17.82 9.06 4.23
N ILE A 70 -17.34 9.18 5.46
CA ILE A 70 -17.50 10.33 6.32
C ILE A 70 -16.13 10.92 6.67
N TYR A 71 -16.02 12.22 6.66
CA TYR A 71 -14.77 12.96 6.81
C TYR A 71 -14.99 14.17 7.71
N VAL A 72 -14.00 14.53 8.50
CA VAL A 72 -13.92 15.83 9.15
C VAL A 72 -12.99 16.69 8.30
N TRP A 73 -13.48 17.83 7.83
CA TRP A 73 -12.66 18.74 7.02
C TRP A 73 -11.58 19.41 7.87
N HIS A 74 -10.35 19.33 7.40
CA HIS A 74 -9.22 20.03 8.00
C HIS A 74 -8.52 20.83 6.89
N GLY A 75 -8.84 22.10 6.78
CA GLY A 75 -8.27 22.96 5.74
C GLY A 75 -8.87 24.35 5.73
N GLU A 76 -8.48 25.13 4.72
CA GLU A 76 -9.00 26.47 4.53
C GLU A 76 -10.51 26.47 4.24
N LYS A 77 -11.15 27.61 4.49
CA LYS A 77 -12.55 27.87 4.09
C LYS A 77 -12.76 27.51 2.64
N SER A 78 -13.78 26.73 2.33
CA SER A 78 -13.99 26.12 1.03
C SER A 78 -15.46 26.12 0.65
N VAL A 79 -15.79 25.72 -0.59
CA VAL A 79 -17.16 25.51 -1.06
C VAL A 79 -17.38 24.03 -1.44
N LEU A 80 -18.56 23.52 -1.10
CA LEU A 80 -18.92 22.12 -1.22
C LEU A 80 -19.47 21.79 -2.62
N ASN A 81 -18.85 20.80 -3.28
CA ASN A 81 -19.36 20.27 -4.54
C ASN A 81 -20.52 19.27 -4.32
N GLN A 82 -21.33 19.07 -5.35
CA GLN A 82 -22.38 18.03 -5.38
C GLN A 82 -21.82 16.65 -5.03
N HIS A 83 -22.69 15.72 -4.62
CA HIS A 83 -22.36 14.36 -4.18
C HIS A 83 -21.68 14.26 -2.82
N ILE A 84 -21.61 15.36 -2.10
CA ILE A 84 -21.14 15.42 -0.72
C ILE A 84 -22.18 16.15 0.11
N PHE A 85 -22.55 15.60 1.26
CA PHE A 85 -23.36 16.29 2.26
C PHE A 85 -22.45 16.99 3.27
N LYS A 86 -22.78 18.23 3.62
CA LYS A 86 -22.35 18.88 4.85
C LYS A 86 -23.35 18.56 5.95
N VAL A 87 -22.89 18.12 7.10
CA VAL A 87 -23.72 17.78 8.26
C VAL A 87 -23.91 19.03 9.13
N VAL A 88 -25.16 19.36 9.42
CA VAL A 88 -25.53 20.41 10.39
C VAL A 88 -26.27 19.71 11.53
N PHE A 89 -25.68 19.76 12.73
CA PHE A 89 -26.22 19.14 13.94
C PHE A 89 -27.28 20.06 14.56
N ASP A 90 -28.51 20.01 14.06
CA ASP A 90 -29.62 20.90 14.41
C ASP A 90 -30.89 20.19 14.89
N LYS A 91 -30.92 18.84 14.90
CA LYS A 91 -32.12 18.08 15.23
C LYS A 91 -32.03 17.27 16.53
N ALA A 92 -30.86 16.70 16.82
CA ALA A 92 -30.61 15.90 18.01
C ALA A 92 -29.32 16.34 18.70
N GLU A 93 -29.24 16.12 20.00
CA GLU A 93 -28.01 16.33 20.77
C GLU A 93 -27.08 15.15 20.55
N VAL A 94 -26.03 15.36 19.72
CA VAL A 94 -25.10 14.32 19.33
C VAL A 94 -23.65 14.76 19.44
N ASP A 95 -22.81 13.91 20.05
CA ASP A 95 -21.36 14.11 20.02
C ASP A 95 -20.83 13.88 18.60
N LYS A 96 -20.09 14.83 18.08
CA LYS A 96 -19.57 14.83 16.71
C LYS A 96 -18.68 13.62 16.40
N LYS A 97 -17.82 13.22 17.34
CA LYS A 97 -16.90 12.11 17.17
C LYS A 97 -17.63 10.77 17.17
N PHE A 98 -18.59 10.62 18.09
CA PHE A 98 -19.50 9.49 18.13
C PHE A 98 -20.26 9.34 16.80
N PHE A 99 -20.84 10.44 16.30
CA PHE A 99 -21.52 10.49 15.02
C PHE A 99 -20.62 10.01 13.87
N VAL A 100 -19.39 10.51 13.81
CA VAL A 100 -18.42 10.12 12.76
C VAL A 100 -18.13 8.64 12.80
N HIS A 101 -17.89 8.05 13.98
CA HIS A 101 -17.63 6.62 14.11
C HIS A 101 -18.82 5.78 13.70
N GLN A 102 -20.01 6.10 14.18
CA GLN A 102 -21.20 5.33 13.87
C GLN A 102 -21.58 5.43 12.38
N VAL A 103 -21.58 6.61 11.80
CA VAL A 103 -21.88 6.78 10.37
C VAL A 103 -20.82 6.07 9.51
N GLN A 104 -19.56 6.06 9.93
CA GLN A 104 -18.53 5.28 9.24
C GLN A 104 -18.85 3.78 9.22
N HIS A 105 -19.36 3.24 10.35
CA HIS A 105 -19.78 1.85 10.45
C HIS A 105 -20.98 1.55 9.55
N VAL A 106 -22.02 2.37 9.64
CA VAL A 106 -23.27 2.19 8.87
C VAL A 106 -22.98 2.28 7.35
N LEU A 107 -22.19 3.24 6.90
CA LEU A 107 -21.80 3.35 5.50
C LEU A 107 -20.93 2.18 5.03
N GLY A 108 -20.05 1.66 5.90
CA GLY A 108 -19.24 0.48 5.62
C GLY A 108 -20.09 -0.78 5.40
N ASN A 109 -21.14 -0.99 6.24
CA ASN A 109 -22.07 -2.09 6.08
C ASN A 109 -22.89 -1.96 4.80
N ALA A 110 -23.45 -0.76 4.52
CA ALA A 110 -24.20 -0.48 3.30
C ALA A 110 -23.35 -0.71 2.04
N ALA A 111 -22.06 -0.37 2.07
CA ALA A 111 -21.14 -0.61 0.95
C ALA A 111 -20.83 -2.12 0.76
N SER A 112 -20.74 -2.90 1.83
CA SER A 112 -20.48 -4.34 1.76
C SER A 112 -21.69 -5.14 1.28
N GLU A 113 -22.91 -4.76 1.63
CA GLU A 113 -24.13 -5.37 1.15
C GLU A 113 -24.38 -5.10 -0.34
N ALA A 114 -23.89 -3.97 -0.85
CA ALA A 114 -23.99 -3.58 -2.26
C ALA A 114 -23.05 -4.35 -3.22
N HIS A 115 -22.18 -5.25 -2.75
CA HIS A 115 -21.25 -6.04 -3.58
C HIS A 115 -21.90 -7.00 -4.59
N GLY A 116 -23.24 -7.07 -4.64
CA GLY A 116 -24.02 -7.84 -5.63
C GLY A 116 -24.85 -7.00 -6.61
N ALA A 117 -24.94 -5.70 -6.43
CA ALA A 117 -25.76 -4.83 -7.27
C ALA A 117 -25.01 -3.51 -7.58
N THR A 118 -25.29 -2.94 -8.74
CA THR A 118 -24.70 -1.72 -9.32
C THR A 118 -24.94 -0.44 -8.49
N MET A 119 -25.04 -0.50 -7.16
CA MET A 119 -25.34 0.66 -6.31
C MET A 119 -24.08 1.43 -5.94
N LYS A 120 -23.65 2.31 -6.83
CA LYS A 120 -22.60 3.31 -6.55
C LYS A 120 -23.13 4.61 -5.94
N HIS A 121 -24.44 4.68 -5.62
CA HIS A 121 -25.09 5.92 -5.13
C HIS A 121 -26.12 5.59 -4.04
N LEU A 122 -26.00 6.23 -2.88
CA LEU A 122 -27.06 6.27 -1.87
C LEU A 122 -27.96 7.47 -2.16
N THR A 123 -29.22 7.21 -2.55
CA THR A 123 -30.19 8.32 -2.67
C THR A 123 -30.47 8.93 -1.30
N LYS A 124 -30.85 10.22 -1.26
CA LYS A 124 -31.11 10.90 0.00
C LYS A 124 -32.16 10.19 0.87
N PRO A 125 -33.32 9.68 0.34
CA PRO A 125 -34.28 8.93 1.16
C PRO A 125 -33.69 7.67 1.79
N ILE A 126 -32.84 6.92 1.06
CA ILE A 126 -32.19 5.71 1.59
C ILE A 126 -31.17 6.11 2.66
N PHE A 127 -30.40 7.17 2.42
CA PHE A 127 -29.44 7.69 3.40
C PHE A 127 -30.14 8.17 4.68
N ASP A 128 -31.21 8.95 4.56
CA ASP A 128 -31.97 9.47 5.70
C ASP A 128 -32.62 8.34 6.54
N ALA A 129 -32.95 7.20 5.91
CA ALA A 129 -33.54 6.04 6.58
C ALA A 129 -32.52 5.11 7.26
N LEU A 130 -31.21 5.32 7.07
CA LEU A 130 -30.19 4.50 7.71
C LEU A 130 -30.32 4.56 9.24
N PRO A 131 -30.17 3.43 9.94
CA PRO A 131 -30.32 3.39 11.39
C PRO A 131 -29.17 4.10 12.09
N PHE A 132 -29.51 4.85 13.13
CA PHE A 132 -28.57 5.51 14.02
C PHE A 132 -28.93 5.23 15.47
N TYR A 133 -28.02 4.62 16.24
CA TYR A 133 -28.16 4.42 17.67
C TYR A 133 -27.84 5.72 18.41
N LEU A 134 -28.79 6.26 19.16
CA LEU A 134 -28.61 7.50 19.92
C LEU A 134 -28.77 7.20 21.44
N PRO A 135 -27.66 6.94 22.15
CA PRO A 135 -27.64 6.83 23.60
C PRO A 135 -27.56 8.19 24.28
N SER A 136 -27.39 8.23 25.61
CA SER A 136 -27.14 9.47 26.34
C SER A 136 -25.85 10.17 25.86
N LEU A 137 -25.78 11.48 25.98
CA LEU A 137 -24.59 12.22 25.54
C LEU A 137 -23.31 11.80 26.30
N GLU A 138 -23.43 11.38 27.54
CA GLU A 138 -22.33 10.83 28.34
C GLU A 138 -21.80 9.52 27.73
N GLU A 139 -22.68 8.58 27.45
CA GLU A 139 -22.34 7.30 26.80
C GLU A 139 -21.76 7.52 25.40
N GLN A 140 -22.30 8.46 24.60
CA GLN A 140 -21.74 8.82 23.30
C GLN A 140 -20.28 9.26 23.42
N ARG A 141 -19.95 10.10 24.41
CA ARG A 141 -18.58 10.59 24.64
C ARG A 141 -17.64 9.49 25.09
N GLU A 142 -18.11 8.57 25.94
CA GLU A 142 -17.32 7.42 26.38
C GLU A 142 -16.98 6.50 25.21
N ILE A 143 -17.96 6.11 24.39
CA ILE A 143 -17.78 5.30 23.18
C ILE A 143 -16.82 6.00 22.22
N ALA A 144 -17.03 7.28 21.94
CA ALA A 144 -16.18 8.07 21.07
C ALA A 144 -14.71 8.11 21.57
N ALA A 145 -14.51 8.30 22.87
CA ALA A 145 -13.17 8.34 23.45
C ALA A 145 -12.42 7.01 23.30
N VAL A 146 -13.10 5.87 23.49
CA VAL A 146 -12.53 4.53 23.29
C VAL A 146 -12.14 4.32 21.83
N LEU A 147 -13.06 4.57 20.90
CA LEU A 147 -12.83 4.39 19.46
C LEU A 147 -11.75 5.33 18.90
N GLU A 148 -11.69 6.56 19.37
CA GLU A 148 -10.61 7.50 19.03
C GLU A 148 -9.25 7.03 19.51
N LYS A 149 -9.16 6.55 20.75
CA LYS A 149 -7.91 6.00 21.30
C LYS A 149 -7.38 4.85 20.46
N VAL A 150 -8.25 3.90 20.09
CA VAL A 150 -7.87 2.78 19.22
C VAL A 150 -7.48 3.27 17.83
N SER A 151 -8.24 4.18 17.24
CA SER A 151 -7.94 4.76 15.91
C SER A 151 -6.61 5.49 15.89
N LYS A 152 -6.29 6.24 16.95
CA LYS A 152 -5.00 6.91 17.10
C LYS A 152 -3.84 5.93 17.22
N LEU A 153 -4.02 4.83 17.96
CA LEU A 153 -3.00 3.77 18.05
C LEU A 153 -2.75 3.12 16.70
N ILE A 154 -3.80 2.82 15.93
CA ILE A 154 -3.70 2.30 14.56
C ILE A 154 -2.89 3.26 13.68
N ALA A 155 -3.22 4.56 13.69
CA ALA A 155 -2.50 5.56 12.92
C ALA A 155 -1.01 5.64 13.30
N LEU A 156 -0.70 5.62 14.60
CA LEU A 156 0.68 5.63 15.10
C LEU A 156 1.46 4.39 14.67
N ARG A 157 0.84 3.17 14.67
CA ARG A 157 1.50 1.96 14.19
C ARG A 157 1.80 2.02 12.68
N LYS A 158 0.87 2.52 11.88
CA LYS A 158 1.08 2.73 10.43
C LYS A 158 2.22 3.72 10.17
N GLU A 159 2.28 4.80 10.93
CA GLU A 159 3.37 5.78 10.84
C GLU A 159 4.73 5.18 11.26
N GLN A 160 4.75 4.36 12.32
CA GLN A 160 5.97 3.66 12.74
C GLN A 160 6.52 2.75 11.65
N LEU A 161 5.67 1.95 10.97
CA LEU A 161 6.09 1.12 9.85
C LEU A 161 6.70 1.96 8.73
N LYS A 162 6.03 3.05 8.35
CA LYS A 162 6.56 3.99 7.34
C LYS A 162 7.90 4.58 7.72
N LYS A 163 8.08 4.97 9.00
CA LYS A 163 9.36 5.51 9.50
C LYS A 163 10.47 4.47 9.48
N LEU A 164 10.17 3.20 9.78
CA LEU A 164 11.16 2.12 9.68
C LEU A 164 11.59 1.88 8.23
N ASP A 165 10.68 1.96 7.25
CA ASP A 165 11.04 1.88 5.84
C ASP A 165 11.96 3.03 5.40
N GLN A 166 11.66 4.25 5.86
CA GLN A 166 12.49 5.42 5.60
C GLN A 166 13.87 5.29 6.26
N LEU A 167 13.91 4.76 7.48
CA LEU A 167 15.15 4.55 8.23
C LEU A 167 16.08 3.58 7.50
N VAL A 168 15.55 2.49 6.94
CA VAL A 168 16.35 1.54 6.17
C VAL A 168 16.91 2.20 4.90
N LYS A 169 16.10 2.98 4.17
CA LYS A 169 16.57 3.74 3.00
C LYS A 169 17.67 4.73 3.36
N SER A 170 17.49 5.48 4.44
CA SER A 170 18.50 6.44 4.92
C SER A 170 19.78 5.75 5.35
N ARG A 171 19.69 4.60 6.02
CA ARG A 171 20.86 3.80 6.43
C ARG A 171 21.63 3.24 5.24
N PHE A 172 20.93 2.80 4.20
CA PHE A 172 21.56 2.37 2.94
C PHE A 172 22.39 3.49 2.32
N ILE A 173 21.79 4.69 2.19
CA ILE A 173 22.47 5.85 1.61
C ILE A 173 23.64 6.32 2.49
N GLU A 174 23.48 6.33 3.80
CA GLU A 174 24.54 6.68 4.77
C GLU A 174 25.77 5.78 4.61
N LEU A 175 25.55 4.45 4.56
CA LEU A 175 26.64 3.48 4.46
C LEU A 175 27.26 3.46 3.07
N PHE A 176 26.46 3.47 2.02
CA PHE A 176 26.92 3.15 0.68
C PHE A 176 26.95 4.34 -0.28
N GLY A 177 26.31 5.46 0.07
CA GLY A 177 26.17 6.63 -0.79
C GLY A 177 25.18 6.40 -1.92
N ASP A 178 25.27 7.23 -2.95
CA ASP A 178 24.57 7.00 -4.21
C ASP A 178 25.36 5.95 -5.01
N VAL A 179 24.78 4.77 -5.16
CA VAL A 179 25.42 3.63 -5.82
C VAL A 179 25.33 3.68 -7.35
N ILE A 180 24.53 4.61 -7.92
CA ILE A 180 24.43 4.80 -9.37
C ILE A 180 25.62 5.64 -9.84
N CYS A 181 25.85 6.82 -9.24
CA CYS A 181 27.02 7.63 -9.55
C CYS A 181 28.28 7.21 -8.78
N ASN A 182 28.17 6.19 -7.94
CA ASN A 182 29.25 5.67 -7.08
C ASN A 182 29.93 6.79 -6.26
N SER A 183 29.13 7.57 -5.54
CA SER A 183 29.59 8.78 -4.83
C SER A 183 30.67 8.53 -3.78
N LYS A 184 30.84 7.28 -3.34
CA LYS A 184 31.89 6.87 -2.38
C LYS A 184 33.09 6.17 -3.03
N SER A 185 33.13 6.12 -4.37
CA SER A 185 34.22 5.53 -5.15
C SER A 185 34.54 4.08 -4.77
N TRP A 186 33.51 3.27 -4.52
CA TRP A 186 33.66 1.84 -4.28
C TRP A 186 34.23 1.12 -5.52
N PRO A 187 34.96 0.01 -5.37
CA PRO A 187 35.34 -0.84 -6.50
C PRO A 187 34.12 -1.26 -7.31
N ILE A 188 34.23 -1.21 -8.63
CA ILE A 188 33.16 -1.64 -9.55
C ILE A 188 33.52 -3.04 -10.07
N TYR A 189 32.57 -3.95 -9.96
CA TYR A 189 32.68 -5.30 -10.50
C TYR A 189 31.62 -5.54 -11.56
N ILE A 190 31.91 -6.43 -12.50
CA ILE A 190 30.90 -6.98 -13.39
C ILE A 190 30.07 -8.01 -12.61
N PHE A 191 28.76 -8.00 -12.80
CA PHE A 191 27.83 -8.84 -12.01
C PHE A 191 28.21 -10.33 -12.02
N GLU A 192 28.63 -10.88 -13.18
CA GLU A 192 29.00 -12.30 -13.28
C GLU A 192 30.29 -12.66 -12.52
N ASP A 193 31.13 -11.68 -12.14
CA ASP A 193 32.32 -11.91 -11.33
C ASP A 193 31.97 -12.02 -9.83
N ILE A 194 30.84 -11.49 -9.41
CA ILE A 194 30.42 -11.44 -7.99
C ILE A 194 29.24 -12.34 -7.68
N ALA A 195 28.51 -12.83 -8.69
CA ALA A 195 27.35 -13.70 -8.50
C ALA A 195 27.08 -14.55 -9.75
N SER A 196 26.67 -15.77 -9.53
CA SER A 196 26.14 -16.63 -10.60
C SER A 196 24.64 -16.40 -10.75
N SER A 197 24.14 -16.41 -12.00
CA SER A 197 22.71 -16.28 -12.26
C SER A 197 22.19 -17.40 -13.14
N ARG A 198 20.97 -17.86 -12.85
CA ARG A 198 20.26 -18.87 -13.61
C ARG A 198 18.81 -18.47 -13.83
N LEU A 199 18.36 -18.46 -15.07
CA LEU A 199 16.95 -18.30 -15.41
C LEU A 199 16.18 -19.57 -15.04
N GLY A 200 14.98 -19.43 -14.49
CA GLY A 200 14.18 -20.55 -14.03
C GLY A 200 13.63 -21.43 -15.15
N LYS A 201 13.01 -22.55 -14.74
CA LYS A 201 12.48 -23.53 -15.67
C LYS A 201 11.33 -22.99 -16.50
N MET A 202 11.36 -23.27 -17.81
CA MET A 202 10.25 -22.95 -18.71
C MET A 202 9.09 -23.94 -18.49
N LEU A 203 7.89 -23.41 -18.32
CA LEU A 203 6.69 -24.24 -18.30
C LEU A 203 6.39 -24.72 -19.74
N ASP A 204 6.51 -26.02 -19.96
CA ASP A 204 6.05 -26.67 -21.18
C ASP A 204 4.79 -27.51 -20.88
N ALA A 205 3.65 -27.04 -21.35
CA ALA A 205 2.37 -27.70 -21.09
C ALA A 205 2.32 -29.17 -21.60
N LYS A 206 3.13 -29.49 -22.64
CA LYS A 206 3.18 -30.87 -23.24
C LYS A 206 3.97 -31.85 -22.36
N GLN A 207 4.83 -31.35 -21.51
CA GLN A 207 5.69 -32.14 -20.61
C GLN A 207 5.12 -32.26 -19.18
N GLN A 208 3.95 -31.70 -18.92
CA GLN A 208 3.30 -31.82 -17.61
C GLN A 208 2.56 -33.14 -17.50
N THR A 209 3.10 -34.07 -16.75
CA THR A 209 2.52 -35.40 -16.50
C THR A 209 1.80 -35.50 -15.16
N GLY A 210 2.06 -34.54 -14.24
CA GLY A 210 1.58 -34.53 -12.87
C GLY A 210 2.29 -35.55 -11.95
N LYS A 211 3.28 -36.29 -12.45
CA LYS A 211 3.98 -37.33 -11.68
C LYS A 211 5.10 -36.77 -10.79
N CYS A 212 5.67 -35.62 -11.15
CA CYS A 212 6.76 -34.96 -10.45
C CYS A 212 6.41 -33.50 -10.18
N SER A 213 5.19 -33.27 -9.71
CA SER A 213 4.65 -31.92 -9.50
C SER A 213 5.15 -31.33 -8.19
N TYR A 214 5.79 -30.17 -8.28
CA TYR A 214 6.33 -29.42 -7.13
C TYR A 214 5.94 -27.95 -7.19
N PRO A 215 5.84 -27.28 -6.03
CA PRO A 215 5.53 -25.86 -5.97
C PRO A 215 6.69 -25.03 -6.53
N TYR A 216 6.33 -23.95 -7.25
CA TYR A 216 7.32 -23.01 -7.77
C TYR A 216 6.89 -21.57 -7.63
N LEU A 217 7.89 -20.68 -7.54
CA LEU A 217 7.73 -19.25 -7.55
C LEU A 217 7.66 -18.72 -8.98
N ALA A 218 6.65 -17.88 -9.22
CA ALA A 218 6.49 -17.10 -10.42
C ALA A 218 6.73 -15.61 -10.11
N ASN A 219 6.72 -14.77 -11.13
CA ASN A 219 6.96 -13.33 -10.99
C ASN A 219 6.06 -12.66 -9.93
N PHE A 220 4.76 -13.02 -9.88
CA PHE A 220 3.81 -12.43 -8.93
C PHE A 220 4.07 -12.83 -7.47
N ASN A 221 4.81 -13.92 -7.22
CA ASN A 221 5.19 -14.34 -5.88
C ASN A 221 6.34 -13.49 -5.31
N VAL A 222 7.22 -12.94 -6.15
CA VAL A 222 8.34 -12.11 -5.71
C VAL A 222 7.84 -10.67 -5.56
N GLN A 223 7.96 -10.13 -4.36
CA GLN A 223 7.74 -8.73 -4.04
C GLN A 223 9.06 -8.12 -3.57
N TRP A 224 9.15 -6.81 -3.43
CA TRP A 224 10.35 -6.21 -2.86
C TRP A 224 10.61 -6.76 -1.46
N PHE A 225 11.76 -7.43 -1.30
CA PHE A 225 12.31 -8.00 -0.05
C PHE A 225 11.45 -9.08 0.62
N ARG A 226 10.43 -9.63 -0.05
CA ARG A 226 9.54 -10.66 0.49
C ARG A 226 8.91 -11.51 -0.60
N PHE A 227 8.37 -12.66 -0.20
CA PHE A 227 7.58 -13.52 -1.08
C PHE A 227 6.11 -13.54 -0.67
N ASN A 228 5.21 -13.58 -1.66
CA ASN A 228 3.82 -13.93 -1.44
C ASN A 228 3.67 -15.42 -1.70
N LEU A 229 3.45 -16.20 -0.64
CA LEU A 229 3.34 -17.65 -0.69
C LEU A 229 1.90 -18.15 -0.54
N GLU A 230 0.89 -17.26 -0.48
CA GLU A 230 -0.52 -17.63 -0.35
C GLU A 230 -0.97 -18.57 -1.47
N LYS A 231 -0.42 -18.38 -2.67
CA LYS A 231 -0.71 -19.22 -3.81
C LYS A 231 0.58 -19.57 -4.56
N LEU A 232 0.97 -20.83 -4.49
CA LEU A 232 2.06 -21.39 -5.28
C LEU A 232 1.49 -22.23 -6.41
N ASN A 233 1.95 -21.96 -7.62
CA ASN A 233 1.65 -22.81 -8.76
C ASN A 233 2.51 -24.08 -8.69
N GLN A 234 2.10 -25.11 -9.44
CA GLN A 234 2.83 -26.36 -9.51
C GLN A 234 3.17 -26.72 -10.95
N MET A 235 4.33 -27.33 -11.15
CA MET A 235 4.72 -27.95 -12.41
C MET A 235 5.66 -29.13 -12.16
N ASP A 236 5.84 -29.95 -13.19
CA ASP A 236 6.72 -31.11 -13.08
C ASP A 236 8.20 -30.69 -13.11
N PHE A 237 8.97 -31.19 -12.13
CA PHE A 237 10.42 -31.12 -12.07
C PHE A 237 10.99 -32.52 -12.00
N ASN A 238 11.70 -32.97 -13.06
CA ASN A 238 12.42 -34.24 -13.03
C ASN A 238 13.62 -34.17 -12.08
N GLU A 239 14.42 -35.23 -11.97
CA GLU A 239 15.55 -35.30 -11.03
C GLU A 239 16.60 -34.23 -11.32
N ASP A 240 16.96 -34.03 -12.57
CA ASP A 240 17.92 -33.01 -13.00
C ASP A 240 17.39 -31.60 -12.74
N ASP A 241 16.12 -31.35 -13.06
CA ASP A 241 15.45 -30.09 -12.76
C ASP A 241 15.46 -29.76 -11.27
N ARG A 242 15.23 -30.76 -10.42
CA ARG A 242 15.21 -30.56 -8.97
C ARG A 242 16.60 -30.15 -8.45
N ILE A 243 17.66 -30.75 -8.96
CA ILE A 243 19.04 -30.36 -8.63
C ILE A 243 19.33 -28.93 -9.11
N GLU A 244 18.90 -28.61 -10.31
CA GLU A 244 19.21 -27.33 -10.95
C GLU A 244 18.37 -26.14 -10.40
N PHE A 245 17.06 -26.34 -10.21
CA PHE A 245 16.12 -25.25 -9.90
C PHE A 245 15.67 -25.19 -8.45
N GLU A 246 16.19 -26.04 -7.57
CA GLU A 246 15.93 -25.95 -6.13
C GLU A 246 16.49 -24.65 -5.54
N LEU A 247 15.65 -23.96 -4.77
CA LEU A 247 16.04 -22.77 -4.02
C LEU A 247 16.72 -23.13 -2.72
N LYS A 248 17.76 -22.38 -2.39
CA LYS A 248 18.55 -22.54 -1.16
C LYS A 248 18.57 -21.22 -0.39
N ASP A 249 18.80 -21.32 0.92
CA ASP A 249 18.94 -20.13 1.76
C ASP A 249 19.98 -19.15 1.18
N GLY A 250 19.57 -17.90 1.08
CA GLY A 250 20.38 -16.82 0.52
C GLY A 250 20.39 -16.72 -1.00
N ASP A 251 19.61 -17.52 -1.73
CA ASP A 251 19.35 -17.27 -3.15
C ASP A 251 18.57 -15.97 -3.30
N LEU A 252 19.04 -15.03 -4.13
CA LEU A 252 18.32 -13.82 -4.49
C LEU A 252 17.51 -14.10 -5.77
N LEU A 253 16.18 -13.96 -5.69
CA LEU A 253 15.31 -14.07 -6.87
C LEU A 253 15.03 -12.69 -7.44
N VAL A 254 15.38 -12.50 -8.71
CA VAL A 254 15.24 -11.24 -9.44
C VAL A 254 14.25 -11.41 -10.58
N CYS A 255 13.23 -10.56 -10.65
CA CYS A 255 12.25 -10.55 -11.73
C CYS A 255 12.88 -10.12 -13.06
N GLU A 256 12.68 -10.95 -14.11
CA GLU A 256 13.14 -10.63 -15.47
C GLU A 256 12.28 -9.54 -16.11
N GLY A 257 10.98 -9.52 -15.81
CA GLY A 257 10.02 -8.60 -16.43
C GLY A 257 8.98 -8.05 -15.47
N GLY A 258 8.18 -7.12 -15.96
CA GLY A 258 7.27 -6.32 -15.16
C GLY A 258 8.02 -5.16 -14.50
N GLU A 259 8.20 -5.18 -13.20
CA GLU A 259 9.10 -4.25 -12.49
C GLU A 259 10.52 -4.82 -12.54
N ILE A 260 11.37 -4.26 -13.41
CA ILE A 260 12.75 -4.72 -13.60
C ILE A 260 13.52 -4.70 -12.29
N GLY A 261 14.21 -5.80 -11.99
CA GLY A 261 15.08 -5.86 -10.82
C GLY A 261 14.35 -6.05 -9.49
N ARG A 262 13.01 -6.13 -9.49
CA ARG A 262 12.27 -6.48 -8.27
C ARG A 262 12.75 -7.83 -7.76
N CYS A 263 13.16 -7.87 -6.49
CA CYS A 263 13.83 -9.03 -5.95
C CYS A 263 13.58 -9.24 -4.44
N ALA A 264 13.84 -10.46 -4.01
CA ALA A 264 13.84 -10.85 -2.61
C ALA A 264 14.87 -11.98 -2.36
N VAL A 265 15.45 -11.99 -1.17
CA VAL A 265 16.37 -13.06 -0.71
C VAL A 265 15.53 -14.19 -0.12
N TRP A 266 15.77 -15.41 -0.60
CA TRP A 266 15.09 -16.61 -0.12
C TRP A 266 15.69 -17.11 1.20
N HIS A 267 14.84 -17.36 2.20
CA HIS A 267 15.22 -17.83 3.53
C HIS A 267 14.56 -19.16 3.90
N ASN A 268 14.36 -20.02 2.90
CA ASN A 268 13.72 -21.33 3.08
C ASN A 268 12.28 -21.27 3.62
N GLU A 269 11.52 -20.24 3.21
CA GLU A 269 10.13 -20.02 3.64
C GLU A 269 9.20 -21.18 3.25
N ALA A 270 9.56 -21.96 2.21
CA ALA A 270 8.89 -23.20 1.80
C ALA A 270 9.90 -24.18 1.22
N GLN A 271 9.80 -25.48 1.57
CA GLN A 271 10.71 -26.52 1.06
C GLN A 271 9.98 -27.81 0.71
N PRO A 272 10.33 -28.46 -0.42
CA PRO A 272 11.16 -27.92 -1.50
C PRO A 272 10.41 -26.84 -2.29
N CYS A 273 11.11 -25.86 -2.82
CA CYS A 273 10.55 -24.82 -3.67
C CYS A 273 11.48 -24.56 -4.86
N TYR A 274 10.88 -24.28 -5.99
CA TYR A 274 11.55 -24.08 -7.28
C TYR A 274 11.13 -22.74 -7.88
N PHE A 275 11.63 -22.39 -9.05
CA PHE A 275 11.31 -21.13 -9.70
C PHE A 275 11.21 -21.28 -11.22
N GLN A 276 10.34 -20.47 -11.81
CA GLN A 276 10.08 -20.51 -13.25
C GLN A 276 10.81 -19.39 -14.00
N LYS A 277 10.83 -19.51 -15.32
CA LYS A 277 11.54 -18.70 -16.33
C LYS A 277 11.36 -17.18 -16.21
N ALA A 278 10.35 -16.66 -15.51
CA ALA A 278 10.22 -15.20 -15.29
C ALA A 278 11.15 -14.67 -14.18
N LEU A 279 11.94 -15.54 -13.56
CA LEU A 279 12.81 -15.23 -12.44
C LEU A 279 14.24 -15.67 -12.74
N HIS A 280 15.20 -14.82 -12.39
CA HIS A 280 16.60 -15.19 -12.27
C HIS A 280 16.89 -15.54 -10.80
N ARG A 281 17.43 -16.74 -10.55
CA ARG A 281 18.08 -17.07 -9.29
C ARG A 281 19.51 -16.57 -9.35
N VAL A 282 19.89 -15.76 -8.38
CA VAL A 282 21.22 -15.19 -8.22
C VAL A 282 21.85 -15.76 -6.95
N ARG A 283 23.02 -16.41 -7.09
CA ARG A 283 23.83 -16.89 -5.99
C ARG A 283 25.06 -16.01 -5.84
N CYS A 284 25.10 -15.25 -4.77
CA CYS A 284 26.18 -14.33 -4.46
C CYS A 284 27.48 -15.07 -4.07
N ASN A 285 28.62 -14.58 -4.56
CA ASN A 285 29.91 -14.93 -3.96
C ASN A 285 30.01 -14.22 -2.59
N ARG A 286 29.76 -14.98 -1.52
CA ARG A 286 29.69 -14.46 -0.14
C ARG A 286 30.98 -13.86 0.37
N GLN A 287 32.10 -14.06 -0.31
CA GLN A 287 33.39 -13.42 0.02
C GLN A 287 33.47 -11.98 -0.54
N ILE A 288 32.59 -11.61 -1.46
CA ILE A 288 32.60 -10.32 -2.15
C ILE A 288 31.34 -9.52 -1.88
N ILE A 289 30.18 -10.18 -1.99
CA ILE A 289 28.89 -9.48 -1.95
C ILE A 289 27.84 -10.21 -1.09
N HIS A 290 27.16 -9.43 -0.25
CA HIS A 290 26.03 -9.90 0.56
C HIS A 290 24.71 -9.76 -0.23
N PRO A 291 23.81 -10.78 -0.26
CA PRO A 291 22.58 -10.73 -1.03
C PRO A 291 21.63 -9.61 -0.59
N ASP A 292 21.57 -9.27 0.70
CA ASP A 292 20.76 -8.15 1.17
C ASP A 292 21.27 -6.81 0.63
N TYR A 293 22.60 -6.61 0.57
CA TYR A 293 23.15 -5.44 -0.09
C TYR A 293 22.77 -5.40 -1.56
N LEU A 294 22.94 -6.53 -2.28
CA LEU A 294 22.61 -6.62 -3.70
C LEU A 294 21.13 -6.39 -3.96
N ALA A 295 20.23 -6.91 -3.10
CA ALA A 295 18.79 -6.64 -3.19
C ALA A 295 18.48 -5.15 -3.04
N TRP A 296 19.11 -4.47 -2.10
CA TRP A 296 18.97 -3.03 -1.91
C TRP A 296 19.62 -2.20 -3.01
N TRP A 297 20.72 -2.69 -3.58
CA TRP A 297 21.32 -2.09 -4.78
C TRP A 297 20.35 -2.12 -5.96
N PHE A 298 19.65 -3.26 -6.20
CA PHE A 298 18.59 -3.33 -7.21
C PHE A 298 17.47 -2.34 -6.92
N LYS A 299 17.00 -2.31 -5.67
CA LYS A 299 15.92 -1.39 -5.27
C LYS A 299 16.29 0.07 -5.48
N TYR A 300 17.49 0.46 -5.09
CA TYR A 300 18.00 1.83 -5.27
C TYR A 300 18.04 2.21 -6.75
N ASN A 301 18.57 1.35 -7.61
CA ASN A 301 18.61 1.58 -9.05
C ASN A 301 17.20 1.70 -9.66
N CYS A 302 16.24 0.88 -9.21
CA CYS A 302 14.85 0.97 -9.66
C CYS A 302 14.19 2.29 -9.23
N ASP A 303 14.41 2.73 -7.99
CA ASP A 303 13.80 3.95 -7.45
C ASP A 303 14.37 5.24 -8.08
N HIS A 304 15.55 5.18 -8.69
CA HIS A 304 16.29 6.34 -9.20
C HIS A 304 16.68 6.21 -10.69
N ASP A 305 15.91 5.45 -11.46
CA ASP A 305 16.09 5.26 -12.92
C ASP A 305 17.47 4.72 -13.35
N GLY A 306 18.21 4.05 -12.46
CA GLY A 306 19.52 3.47 -12.74
C GLY A 306 19.50 2.40 -13.85
N PHE A 307 18.34 1.81 -14.14
CA PHE A 307 18.14 0.86 -15.22
C PHE A 307 17.54 1.47 -16.49
N ALA A 308 17.39 2.79 -16.60
CA ALA A 308 16.78 3.44 -17.75
C ALA A 308 17.45 3.08 -19.10
N ALA A 309 18.77 2.95 -19.11
CA ALA A 309 19.54 2.55 -20.29
C ALA A 309 19.28 1.09 -20.71
N ILE A 310 18.89 0.23 -19.76
CA ILE A 310 18.61 -1.19 -19.99
C ILE A 310 17.16 -1.39 -20.46
N ALA A 311 16.24 -0.63 -19.90
CA ALA A 311 14.81 -0.70 -20.20
C ALA A 311 14.47 -0.32 -21.65
N GLY A 312 15.30 0.51 -22.30
CA GLY A 312 15.01 1.06 -23.63
C GLY A 312 13.91 2.11 -23.59
N ALA A 313 14.11 3.24 -24.21
CA ALA A 313 13.27 4.45 -24.14
C ALA A 313 11.80 4.27 -24.63
N LYS A 314 11.38 3.09 -25.12
CA LYS A 314 10.04 2.85 -25.72
C LYS A 314 9.45 1.46 -25.48
N ALA A 315 9.99 0.61 -24.62
CA ALA A 315 9.43 -0.73 -24.43
C ALA A 315 8.22 -0.67 -23.50
N THR A 316 7.08 -1.11 -24.00
CA THR A 316 5.81 -1.24 -23.26
C THR A 316 5.91 -2.22 -22.07
N ILE A 317 6.92 -3.08 -22.06
CA ILE A 317 7.27 -3.98 -20.97
C ILE A 317 8.79 -4.02 -20.87
N ALA A 318 9.30 -3.52 -19.75
CA ALA A 318 10.74 -3.56 -19.47
C ALA A 318 11.18 -4.99 -19.13
N HIS A 319 12.28 -5.46 -19.72
CA HIS A 319 12.88 -6.77 -19.47
C HIS A 319 14.35 -6.65 -19.08
N LEU A 320 14.78 -7.50 -18.14
CA LEU A 320 16.18 -7.69 -17.74
C LEU A 320 16.65 -9.09 -18.18
N PRO A 321 17.02 -9.29 -19.46
CA PRO A 321 17.53 -10.57 -19.94
C PRO A 321 18.80 -10.98 -19.20
N GLY A 322 19.03 -12.28 -19.04
CA GLY A 322 20.19 -12.80 -18.34
C GLY A 322 21.53 -12.29 -18.85
N ALA A 323 21.67 -12.06 -20.17
CA ALA A 323 22.88 -11.48 -20.74
C ALA A 323 23.13 -10.04 -20.26
N LYS A 324 22.08 -9.21 -20.13
CA LYS A 324 22.19 -7.85 -19.58
C LYS A 324 22.45 -7.88 -18.08
N LEU A 325 21.76 -8.78 -17.34
CA LEU A 325 21.99 -8.96 -15.91
C LEU A 325 23.47 -9.24 -15.60
N LYS A 326 24.08 -10.16 -16.36
CA LYS A 326 25.49 -10.56 -16.18
C LYS A 326 26.49 -9.43 -16.39
N GLN A 327 26.14 -8.44 -17.22
CA GLN A 327 27.02 -7.32 -17.57
C GLN A 327 26.79 -6.06 -16.73
N LEU A 328 25.89 -6.12 -15.73
CA LEU A 328 25.68 -4.97 -14.84
C LEU A 328 26.96 -4.62 -14.11
N GLN A 329 27.23 -3.33 -14.01
CA GLN A 329 28.33 -2.80 -13.21
C GLN A 329 27.81 -2.51 -11.80
N VAL A 330 28.37 -3.17 -10.82
CA VAL A 330 27.94 -3.09 -9.42
C VAL A 330 29.06 -2.46 -8.59
N ALA A 331 28.77 -1.34 -7.93
CA ALA A 331 29.63 -0.77 -6.91
C ALA A 331 29.59 -1.67 -5.67
N VAL A 332 30.74 -2.20 -5.26
CA VAL A 332 30.84 -3.19 -4.17
C VAL A 332 31.60 -2.58 -2.99
N PRO A 333 30.91 -2.18 -1.92
CA PRO A 333 31.53 -1.71 -0.68
C PRO A 333 32.27 -2.85 0.06
N PRO A 334 33.12 -2.54 1.04
CA PRO A 334 33.73 -3.57 1.91
C PRO A 334 32.68 -4.49 2.53
N LEU A 335 32.97 -5.79 2.56
CA LEU A 335 31.99 -6.81 3.01
C LEU A 335 31.49 -6.54 4.43
N GLU A 336 32.37 -6.04 5.31
CA GLU A 336 32.01 -5.67 6.67
C GLU A 336 30.86 -4.64 6.75
N LEU A 337 30.85 -3.63 5.86
CA LEU A 337 29.75 -2.65 5.80
C LEU A 337 28.47 -3.28 5.28
N GLN A 338 28.57 -4.22 4.33
CA GLN A 338 27.41 -4.95 3.82
C GLN A 338 26.80 -5.85 4.91
N GLU A 339 27.63 -6.53 5.71
CA GLU A 339 27.21 -7.35 6.85
C GLU A 339 26.57 -6.50 7.95
N GLN A 340 27.15 -5.32 8.27
CA GLN A 340 26.52 -4.36 9.20
C GLN A 340 25.13 -3.95 8.74
N PHE A 341 24.96 -3.71 7.45
CA PHE A 341 23.65 -3.39 6.89
C PHE A 341 22.68 -4.57 6.96
N ALA A 342 23.12 -5.79 6.66
CA ALA A 342 22.30 -7.00 6.78
C ALA A 342 21.82 -7.25 8.23
N VAL A 343 22.69 -7.05 9.20
CA VAL A 343 22.31 -7.14 10.63
C VAL A 343 21.27 -6.08 10.98
N PHE A 344 21.47 -4.85 10.52
CA PHE A 344 20.51 -3.77 10.72
C PHE A 344 19.14 -4.06 10.07
N LEU A 345 19.10 -4.60 8.85
CA LEU A 345 17.89 -5.05 8.18
C LEU A 345 17.13 -6.07 9.01
N LYS A 346 17.83 -7.14 9.45
CA LYS A 346 17.23 -8.20 10.25
C LYS A 346 16.61 -7.69 11.55
N GLN A 347 17.27 -6.74 12.23
CA GLN A 347 16.72 -6.11 13.44
C GLN A 347 15.48 -5.25 13.13
N THR A 348 15.53 -4.49 12.04
CA THR A 348 14.41 -3.65 11.59
C THR A 348 13.21 -4.50 11.18
N ASP A 349 13.42 -5.59 10.44
CA ASP A 349 12.34 -6.49 10.00
C ASP A 349 11.68 -7.19 11.19
N LYS A 350 12.45 -7.60 12.20
CA LYS A 350 11.88 -8.10 13.46
C LYS A 350 11.00 -7.05 14.15
N SER A 351 11.41 -5.78 14.14
CA SER A 351 10.62 -4.68 14.70
C SER A 351 9.35 -4.42 13.88
N LYS A 352 9.45 -4.43 12.55
CA LYS A 352 8.29 -4.28 11.65
C LYS A 352 7.27 -5.40 11.88
N LEU A 353 7.72 -6.65 12.00
CA LEU A 353 6.83 -7.79 12.26
C LEU A 353 6.05 -7.61 13.57
N ALA A 354 6.72 -7.21 14.64
CA ALA A 354 6.07 -6.96 15.93
C ALA A 354 5.05 -5.81 15.87
N ILE A 355 5.37 -4.73 15.14
CA ILE A 355 4.46 -3.60 14.93
C ILE A 355 3.27 -4.02 14.05
N GLN A 356 3.48 -4.81 12.99
CA GLN A 356 2.41 -5.31 12.13
C GLN A 356 1.44 -6.20 12.93
N GLN A 357 1.93 -7.14 13.72
CA GLN A 357 1.09 -7.96 14.59
C GLN A 357 0.27 -7.13 15.60
N SER A 358 0.88 -6.05 16.13
CA SER A 358 0.16 -5.11 17.00
C SER A 358 -0.91 -4.34 16.23
N LEU A 359 -0.64 -3.93 14.99
CA LEU A 359 -1.58 -3.24 14.11
C LEU A 359 -2.78 -4.14 13.80
N ASP A 360 -2.55 -5.38 13.40
CA ASP A 360 -3.59 -6.35 13.07
C ASP A 360 -4.53 -6.59 14.27
N LYS A 361 -3.96 -6.72 15.48
CA LYS A 361 -4.75 -6.84 16.72
C LYS A 361 -5.60 -5.59 17.00
N LEU A 362 -5.05 -4.40 16.78
CA LEU A 362 -5.79 -3.15 16.98
C LEU A 362 -6.91 -2.97 15.95
N GLU A 363 -6.70 -3.37 14.70
CA GLU A 363 -7.72 -3.33 13.66
C GLU A 363 -8.86 -4.33 13.96
N MET A 364 -8.53 -5.53 14.42
CA MET A 364 -9.53 -6.50 14.90
C MET A 364 -10.30 -5.96 16.12
N LEU A 365 -9.61 -5.37 17.11
CA LEU A 365 -10.24 -4.77 18.27
C LEU A 365 -11.20 -3.66 17.86
N LYS A 366 -10.77 -2.76 16.95
CA LYS A 366 -11.65 -1.70 16.45
C LYS A 366 -12.89 -2.27 15.80
N LYS A 367 -12.74 -3.29 14.96
CA LYS A 367 -13.88 -3.96 14.31
C LYS A 367 -14.85 -4.56 15.33
N SER A 368 -14.33 -5.24 16.36
CA SER A 368 -15.14 -5.81 17.43
C SER A 368 -15.90 -4.75 18.22
N LEU A 369 -15.24 -3.66 18.62
CA LEU A 369 -15.88 -2.56 19.32
C LEU A 369 -16.95 -1.86 18.47
N MET A 370 -16.70 -1.67 17.18
CA MET A 370 -17.68 -1.10 16.26
C MET A 370 -18.93 -1.99 16.14
N GLN A 371 -18.74 -3.32 16.13
CA GLN A 371 -19.84 -4.27 16.13
C GLN A 371 -20.58 -4.30 17.47
N GLU A 372 -19.87 -4.19 18.59
CA GLU A 372 -20.46 -4.18 19.94
C GLU A 372 -21.32 -2.93 20.17
N TYR A 373 -20.83 -1.76 19.75
CA TYR A 373 -21.51 -0.48 20.00
C TYR A 373 -22.60 -0.16 18.97
N PHE A 374 -22.47 -0.62 17.73
CA PHE A 374 -23.31 -0.17 16.60
C PHE A 374 -23.95 -1.32 15.79
N GLY A 375 -23.61 -2.58 16.09
CA GLY A 375 -24.08 -3.77 15.36
C GLY A 375 -25.42 -4.35 15.75
#